data_a66feec9cb43b08420611c9a91182523
#
_entry.id   a66feec9cb43b08420611c9a91182523
#
_cell.length_a   1.000
_cell.length_b   1.000
_cell.length_c   1.000
_cell.angle_alpha   90.00
_cell.angle_beta   90.00
_cell.angle_gamma   90.00
#
_symmetry.space_group_name_H-M   'P 1'
#
loop_
_entity.id
_entity.type
_entity.pdbx_description
1 polymer ?
#
loop_
_entity_poly.entity_id
_entity_poly.type
_entity_poly.pdbx_seq_one_letter_code
_entity_poly.pdbx_strand_id
1 'polypeptide(L)'
;MERITKFFTSLGGVLTSLAAIVGGVVALYVAFGGGDKSSSPPPPPAVTTTSNAALEDWRSDAESICRDADSQVIALGPSPAVTDDSDARITWLQNVIPIVATYTNQLRALDKPAEAQADIDRLLDTMDKVTDSAQTMVNAYQALDIETTNTARLELQGAIDDMQRQMAELGLKRCLTFS
;
A
#
# COMPACT_ATOMS: atom_id res chain seq x y z
N MET A 1 -26.88 2.32 -26.92
CA MET A 1 -26.08 3.02 -25.88
C MET A 1 -26.54 2.80 -24.44
N GLU A 2 -27.63 2.09 -24.20
CA GLU A 2 -28.24 1.94 -22.85
C GLU A 2 -27.69 0.77 -21.99
N ARG A 3 -26.80 -0.04 -22.52
CA ARG A 3 -26.27 -1.24 -21.82
C ARG A 3 -24.98 -1.01 -21.02
N ILE A 4 -24.31 0.11 -21.20
CA ILE A 4 -23.03 0.42 -20.53
C ILE A 4 -23.24 0.99 -19.12
N THR A 5 -24.37 1.63 -18.84
CA THR A 5 -24.64 2.35 -17.60
C THR A 5 -24.89 1.42 -16.39
N LYS A 6 -25.20 0.14 -16.59
CA LYS A 6 -25.51 -0.79 -15.49
C LYS A 6 -24.29 -1.49 -14.85
N PHE A 7 -23.11 -1.36 -15.45
CA PHE A 7 -21.92 -2.09 -14.97
C PHE A 7 -21.16 -1.43 -13.81
N PHE A 8 -21.39 -0.16 -13.54
CA PHE A 8 -20.60 0.61 -12.59
C PHE A 8 -21.23 0.82 -11.22
N THR A 9 -22.43 0.31 -10.96
CA THR A 9 -23.14 0.51 -9.69
C THR A 9 -22.67 -0.43 -8.56
N SER A 10 -21.70 -1.31 -8.80
CA SER A 10 -21.25 -2.33 -7.83
C SER A 10 -20.03 -1.93 -6.98
N LEU A 11 -19.42 -0.76 -7.20
CA LEU A 11 -18.20 -0.34 -6.48
C LEU A 11 -18.45 0.55 -5.25
N GLY A 12 -19.69 0.93 -5.01
CA GLY A 12 -20.04 1.84 -3.91
C GLY A 12 -20.25 1.21 -2.53
N GLY A 13 -20.04 -0.10 -2.37
CA GLY A 13 -20.54 -0.86 -1.20
C GLY A 13 -19.51 -1.37 -0.19
N VAL A 14 -18.22 -1.15 -0.33
CA VAL A 14 -17.20 -1.83 0.51
C VAL A 14 -16.39 -0.91 1.42
N LEU A 15 -16.64 0.39 1.43
CA LEU A 15 -15.85 1.33 2.24
C LEU A 15 -16.46 1.72 3.61
N THR A 16 -17.40 0.95 4.14
CA THR A 16 -17.90 1.20 5.50
C THR A 16 -17.94 -0.07 6.32
N SER A 17 -16.85 -0.43 6.97
CA SER A 17 -16.83 -1.15 8.26
C SER A 17 -15.42 -1.65 8.59
N LEU A 18 -14.62 -0.91 9.32
CA LEU A 18 -13.59 -1.41 10.23
C LEU A 18 -13.24 -0.31 11.24
N ALA A 19 -14.21 -0.04 12.11
CA ALA A 19 -13.92 0.56 13.41
C ALA A 19 -14.08 -0.54 14.46
N ALA A 20 -13.12 -0.57 15.39
CA ALA A 20 -13.13 -1.29 16.66
C ALA A 20 -12.74 -2.78 16.63
N ILE A 21 -11.49 -3.06 17.00
CA ILE A 21 -11.14 -3.91 18.14
C ILE A 21 -9.74 -3.48 18.63
N VAL A 22 -9.70 -2.53 19.57
CA VAL A 22 -8.59 -2.34 20.48
C VAL A 22 -9.11 -2.76 21.85
N GLY A 23 -8.59 -3.85 22.39
CA GLY A 23 -8.98 -4.33 23.70
C GLY A 23 -8.09 -5.46 24.19
N GLY A 24 -7.04 -5.10 24.92
CA GLY A 24 -6.68 -5.76 26.17
C GLY A 24 -6.04 -7.13 26.12
N VAL A 25 -4.73 -7.21 26.36
CA VAL A 25 -4.18 -8.17 27.32
C VAL A 25 -2.98 -7.50 28.01
N VAL A 26 -3.24 -6.86 29.12
CA VAL A 26 -2.30 -6.69 30.21
C VAL A 26 -2.55 -7.87 31.17
N ALA A 27 -1.66 -8.79 31.28
CA ALA A 27 -1.64 -9.81 32.33
C ALA A 27 -0.19 -9.93 32.81
N LEU A 28 0.05 -9.38 33.95
CA LEU A 28 0.16 -10.11 35.21
C LEU A 28 1.14 -11.31 35.17
N TYR A 29 2.40 -11.04 35.52
CA TYR A 29 3.22 -11.99 36.27
C TYR A 29 3.94 -11.24 37.38
N VAL A 30 3.31 -11.20 38.54
CA VAL A 30 3.93 -10.87 39.81
C VAL A 30 4.19 -12.17 40.57
N ALA A 31 5.47 -12.34 40.90
CA ALA A 31 6.00 -12.95 42.11
C ALA A 31 5.65 -14.40 42.47
N PHE A 32 6.70 -15.18 42.57
CA PHE A 32 7.07 -15.97 43.76
C PHE A 32 8.54 -16.33 43.57
N GLY A 33 9.45 -15.83 44.24
CA GLY A 33 9.87 -16.06 45.59
C GLY A 33 11.06 -17.02 45.66
N GLY A 34 12.26 -16.54 46.05
CA GLY A 34 13.17 -17.36 46.82
C GLY A 34 14.50 -17.76 46.17
N GLY A 35 15.57 -17.06 46.44
CA GLY A 35 16.79 -17.72 46.98
C GLY A 35 17.91 -18.06 46.01
N ASP A 36 18.99 -17.35 46.20
CA ASP A 36 20.40 -17.80 46.17
C ASP A 36 21.26 -17.71 44.90
N LYS A 37 22.20 -16.80 45.05
CA LYS A 37 23.62 -16.86 44.67
C LYS A 37 24.03 -16.89 43.20
N SER A 38 24.46 -15.72 42.77
CA SER A 38 25.79 -15.49 42.17
C SER A 38 26.19 -16.41 41.00
N SER A 39 25.78 -16.02 39.83
CA SER A 39 26.60 -16.12 38.61
C SER A 39 26.00 -15.13 37.63
N SER A 40 26.68 -13.99 37.44
CA SER A 40 26.30 -13.08 36.34
C SER A 40 26.40 -13.83 35.03
N PRO A 41 25.30 -14.02 34.29
CA PRO A 41 25.40 -14.52 32.94
C PRO A 41 26.15 -13.46 32.11
N PRO A 42 26.94 -13.88 31.11
CA PRO A 42 27.56 -12.94 30.18
C PRO A 42 26.47 -12.07 29.54
N PRO A 43 26.74 -10.78 29.28
CA PRO A 43 25.77 -9.90 28.64
C PRO A 43 25.36 -10.55 27.31
N PRO A 44 24.05 -10.61 27.00
CA PRO A 44 23.60 -11.07 25.72
C PRO A 44 24.21 -10.17 24.63
N PRO A 45 24.58 -10.73 23.47
CA PRO A 45 25.14 -9.93 22.40
C PRO A 45 24.14 -8.82 22.02
N ALA A 46 24.63 -7.58 22.01
CA ALA A 46 23.90 -6.38 21.63
C ALA A 46 23.67 -6.38 20.09
N VAL A 47 22.75 -7.20 19.60
CA VAL A 47 22.49 -7.37 18.15
C VAL A 47 21.14 -6.81 17.71
N THR A 48 20.26 -6.38 18.63
CA THR A 48 18.87 -6.10 18.28
C THR A 48 18.54 -4.61 18.04
N THR A 49 19.44 -3.70 18.36
CA THR A 49 19.13 -2.26 18.31
C THR A 49 19.39 -1.62 16.94
N THR A 50 20.32 -2.16 16.17
CA THR A 50 20.73 -1.56 14.87
C THR A 50 19.74 -1.90 13.75
N SER A 51 19.12 -3.08 13.78
CA SER A 51 18.16 -3.55 12.80
C SER A 51 16.87 -2.71 12.80
N ASN A 52 16.30 -2.44 13.97
CA ASN A 52 15.09 -1.62 14.08
C ASN A 52 15.31 -0.16 13.63
N ALA A 53 16.49 0.41 13.86
CA ALA A 53 16.79 1.79 13.45
C ALA A 53 16.80 1.93 11.92
N ALA A 54 17.44 1.00 11.20
CA ALA A 54 17.52 1.02 9.75
C ALA A 54 16.11 0.90 9.10
N LEU A 55 15.22 0.08 9.67
CA LEU A 55 13.85 -0.04 9.20
C LEU A 55 13.02 1.23 9.46
N GLU A 56 13.22 1.89 10.62
CA GLU A 56 12.55 3.16 10.92
C GLU A 56 13.04 4.29 10.00
N ASP A 57 14.33 4.35 9.71
CA ASP A 57 14.90 5.32 8.77
C ASP A 57 14.31 5.11 7.37
N TRP A 58 14.28 3.85 6.90
CA TRP A 58 13.65 3.51 5.62
C TRP A 58 12.17 3.90 5.57
N ARG A 59 11.40 3.63 6.65
CA ARG A 59 9.98 4.03 6.75
C ARG A 59 9.81 5.54 6.65
N SER A 60 10.65 6.29 7.34
CA SER A 60 10.61 7.76 7.31
C SER A 60 10.82 8.30 5.91
N ASP A 61 11.81 7.77 5.18
CA ASP A 61 12.11 8.17 3.82
C ASP A 61 10.99 7.75 2.86
N ALA A 62 10.49 6.52 2.99
CA ALA A 62 9.36 6.01 2.22
C ALA A 62 8.09 6.85 2.44
N GLU A 63 7.75 7.21 3.67
CA GLU A 63 6.60 8.08 3.97
C GLU A 63 6.78 9.51 3.42
N SER A 64 8.01 10.00 3.30
CA SER A 64 8.27 11.29 2.64
C SER A 64 7.97 11.22 1.14
N ILE A 65 8.46 10.16 0.48
CA ILE A 65 8.18 9.90 -0.94
C ILE A 65 6.67 9.74 -1.17
N CYS A 66 5.96 9.02 -0.28
CA CYS A 66 4.51 8.86 -0.34
C CYS A 66 3.78 10.21 -0.31
N ARG A 67 4.15 11.11 0.61
CA ARG A 67 3.51 12.43 0.73
C ARG A 67 3.71 13.28 -0.52
N ASP A 68 4.87 13.17 -1.14
CA ASP A 68 5.15 13.90 -2.39
C ASP A 68 4.28 13.36 -3.53
N ALA A 69 4.11 12.02 -3.63
CA ALA A 69 3.21 11.40 -4.59
C ALA A 69 1.74 11.77 -4.34
N ASP A 70 1.27 11.69 -3.09
CA ASP A 70 -0.09 12.11 -2.71
C ASP A 70 -0.36 13.57 -3.10
N SER A 71 0.61 14.47 -2.85
CA SER A 71 0.49 15.88 -3.23
C SER A 71 0.33 16.06 -4.74
N GLN A 72 1.04 15.27 -5.54
CA GLN A 72 0.92 15.30 -7.01
C GLN A 72 -0.44 14.75 -7.46
N VAL A 73 -0.94 13.66 -6.86
CA VAL A 73 -2.27 13.11 -7.17
C VAL A 73 -3.37 14.10 -6.77
N ILE A 74 -3.27 14.71 -5.59
CA ILE A 74 -4.22 15.75 -5.14
C ILE A 74 -4.25 16.93 -6.12
N ALA A 75 -3.10 17.32 -6.68
CA ALA A 75 -3.02 18.39 -7.66
C ALA A 75 -3.73 18.08 -8.99
N LEU A 76 -3.99 16.81 -9.32
CA LEU A 76 -4.80 16.41 -10.47
C LEU A 76 -6.31 16.64 -10.24
N GLY A 77 -6.70 16.94 -9.01
CA GLY A 77 -8.10 17.02 -8.60
C GLY A 77 -8.65 15.66 -8.11
N PRO A 78 -9.90 15.68 -7.64
CA PRO A 78 -10.53 14.47 -7.11
C PRO A 78 -10.66 13.38 -8.20
N SER A 79 -10.54 12.13 -7.79
CA SER A 79 -10.84 11.00 -8.67
C SER A 79 -12.28 11.13 -9.17
N PRO A 80 -12.53 11.04 -10.48
CA PRO A 80 -13.88 11.11 -11.01
C PRO A 80 -14.78 10.03 -10.42
N ALA A 81 -15.99 10.40 -10.02
CA ALA A 81 -16.95 9.47 -9.44
C ALA A 81 -17.30 8.34 -10.41
N VAL A 82 -17.79 7.22 -9.88
CA VAL A 82 -18.22 6.06 -10.70
C VAL A 82 -19.36 6.43 -11.67
N THR A 83 -20.13 7.46 -11.33
CA THR A 83 -21.21 8.02 -12.15
C THR A 83 -20.74 8.99 -13.23
N ASP A 84 -19.47 9.43 -13.16
CA ASP A 84 -18.92 10.36 -14.12
C ASP A 84 -18.56 9.68 -15.45
N ASP A 85 -18.29 10.50 -16.45
CA ASP A 85 -17.90 10.03 -17.77
C ASP A 85 -16.68 9.09 -17.68
N SER A 86 -16.78 7.98 -18.38
CA SER A 86 -15.69 6.99 -18.46
C SER A 86 -14.40 7.60 -19.02
N ASP A 87 -14.52 8.54 -19.94
CA ASP A 87 -13.36 9.23 -20.53
C ASP A 87 -12.62 10.10 -19.50
N ALA A 88 -13.38 10.76 -18.61
CA ALA A 88 -12.78 11.54 -17.53
C ALA A 88 -11.94 10.66 -16.59
N ARG A 89 -12.44 9.46 -16.26
CA ARG A 89 -11.71 8.51 -15.42
C ARG A 89 -10.46 7.96 -16.09
N ILE A 90 -10.56 7.62 -17.36
CA ILE A 90 -9.40 7.14 -18.14
C ILE A 90 -8.34 8.24 -18.22
N THR A 91 -8.75 9.48 -18.49
CA THR A 91 -7.85 10.63 -18.51
C THR A 91 -7.18 10.85 -17.16
N TRP A 92 -7.93 10.73 -16.06
CA TRP A 92 -7.38 10.85 -14.71
C TRP A 92 -6.34 9.73 -14.44
N LEU A 93 -6.66 8.47 -14.75
CA LEU A 93 -5.74 7.34 -14.61
C LEU A 93 -4.46 7.53 -15.43
N GLN A 94 -4.55 8.02 -16.66
CA GLN A 94 -3.38 8.31 -17.49
C GLN A 94 -2.41 9.31 -16.85
N ASN A 95 -2.93 10.22 -16.03
CA ASN A 95 -2.11 11.17 -15.29
C ASN A 95 -1.58 10.59 -13.96
N VAL A 96 -2.29 9.66 -13.33
CA VAL A 96 -1.87 9.03 -12.07
C VAL A 96 -0.80 7.96 -12.29
N ILE A 97 -0.91 7.15 -13.36
CA ILE A 97 0.03 6.07 -13.67
C ILE A 97 1.50 6.51 -13.62
N PRO A 98 1.93 7.59 -14.30
CA PRO A 98 3.32 8.03 -14.25
C PRO A 98 3.76 8.53 -12.87
N ILE A 99 2.85 9.07 -12.06
CA ILE A 99 3.14 9.46 -10.68
C ILE A 99 3.46 8.21 -9.85
N VAL A 100 2.60 7.18 -9.94
CA VAL A 100 2.81 5.90 -9.23
C VAL A 100 4.10 5.21 -9.68
N ALA A 101 4.39 5.17 -10.98
CA ALA A 101 5.62 4.60 -11.51
C ALA A 101 6.87 5.34 -11.00
N THR A 102 6.83 6.68 -10.96
CA THR A 102 7.92 7.51 -10.43
C THR A 102 8.14 7.24 -8.96
N TYR A 103 7.09 7.21 -8.18
CA TYR A 103 7.08 6.89 -6.77
C TYR A 103 7.66 5.48 -6.48
N THR A 104 7.23 4.46 -7.22
CA THR A 104 7.77 3.10 -7.11
C THR A 104 9.27 3.07 -7.36
N ASN A 105 9.76 3.81 -8.36
CA ASN A 105 11.19 3.90 -8.65
C ASN A 105 11.97 4.63 -7.55
N GLN A 106 11.40 5.66 -6.94
CA GLN A 106 12.03 6.35 -5.81
C GLN A 106 12.13 5.44 -4.58
N LEU A 107 11.09 4.67 -4.26
CA LEU A 107 11.14 3.67 -3.19
C LEU A 107 12.17 2.58 -3.47
N ARG A 108 12.27 2.14 -4.73
CA ARG A 108 13.26 1.13 -5.15
C ARG A 108 14.70 1.60 -4.99
N ALA A 109 14.94 2.91 -5.08
CA ALA A 109 16.26 3.51 -4.93
C ALA A 109 16.70 3.70 -3.48
N LEU A 110 15.81 3.54 -2.49
CA LEU A 110 16.17 3.60 -1.08
C LEU A 110 17.02 2.38 -0.67
N ASP A 111 17.96 2.61 0.24
CA ASP A 111 18.73 1.53 0.86
C ASP A 111 17.80 0.66 1.72
N LYS A 112 17.64 -0.61 1.33
CA LYS A 112 16.71 -1.52 1.99
C LYS A 112 17.36 -2.21 3.18
N PRO A 113 16.77 -2.14 4.39
CA PRO A 113 17.27 -2.88 5.53
C PRO A 113 17.17 -4.40 5.28
N ALA A 114 18.23 -5.12 5.59
CA ALA A 114 18.38 -6.53 5.24
C ALA A 114 17.24 -7.41 5.79
N GLU A 115 16.74 -7.08 7.00
CA GLU A 115 15.65 -7.79 7.67
C GLU A 115 14.28 -7.61 7.03
N ALA A 116 14.06 -6.52 6.29
CA ALA A 116 12.79 -6.23 5.61
C ALA A 116 12.91 -6.28 4.07
N GLN A 117 14.09 -6.58 3.53
CA GLN A 117 14.34 -6.53 2.09
C GLN A 117 13.33 -7.35 1.28
N ALA A 118 13.03 -8.58 1.71
CA ALA A 118 12.12 -9.46 0.98
C ALA A 118 10.67 -8.91 0.97
N ASP A 119 10.23 -8.27 2.06
CA ASP A 119 8.90 -7.70 2.15
C ASP A 119 8.80 -6.39 1.37
N ILE A 120 9.87 -5.58 1.37
CA ILE A 120 9.97 -4.37 0.54
C ILE A 120 9.99 -4.75 -0.94
N ASP A 121 10.76 -5.75 -1.35
CA ASP A 121 10.81 -6.19 -2.75
C ASP A 121 9.43 -6.69 -3.21
N ARG A 122 8.71 -7.44 -2.36
CA ARG A 122 7.34 -7.88 -2.63
C ARG A 122 6.37 -6.71 -2.81
N LEU A 123 6.49 -5.68 -1.97
CA LEU A 123 5.69 -4.45 -2.11
C LEU A 123 5.97 -3.78 -3.47
N LEU A 124 7.24 -3.61 -3.83
CA LEU A 124 7.63 -2.98 -5.09
C LEU A 124 7.12 -3.77 -6.31
N ASP A 125 7.20 -5.10 -6.29
CA ASP A 125 6.64 -5.96 -7.33
C ASP A 125 5.10 -5.82 -7.43
N THR A 126 4.43 -5.64 -6.30
CA THR A 126 2.98 -5.40 -6.29
C THR A 126 2.62 -4.02 -6.83
N MET A 127 3.43 -3.00 -6.56
CA MET A 127 3.24 -1.66 -7.12
C MET A 127 3.45 -1.63 -8.64
N ASP A 128 4.40 -2.40 -9.17
CA ASP A 128 4.55 -2.59 -10.62
C ASP A 128 3.28 -3.23 -11.21
N LYS A 129 2.71 -4.26 -10.57
CA LYS A 129 1.44 -4.86 -11.01
C LYS A 129 0.29 -3.87 -11.01
N VAL A 130 0.20 -2.99 -10.01
CA VAL A 130 -0.80 -1.90 -9.97
C VAL A 130 -0.66 -1.02 -11.22
N THR A 131 0.57 -0.61 -11.53
CA THR A 131 0.86 0.25 -12.69
C THR A 131 0.54 -0.47 -14.01
N ASP A 132 0.96 -1.72 -14.15
CA ASP A 132 0.76 -2.52 -15.37
C ASP A 132 -0.72 -2.81 -15.62
N SER A 133 -1.46 -3.21 -14.58
CA SER A 133 -2.90 -3.48 -14.69
C SER A 133 -3.69 -2.20 -14.99
N ALA A 134 -3.31 -1.06 -14.41
CA ALA A 134 -3.91 0.23 -14.72
C ALA A 134 -3.65 0.63 -16.18
N GLN A 135 -2.42 0.47 -16.67
CA GLN A 135 -2.08 0.75 -18.07
C GLN A 135 -2.81 -0.19 -19.03
N THR A 136 -2.90 -1.47 -18.71
CA THR A 136 -3.65 -2.46 -19.51
C THR A 136 -5.11 -2.08 -19.58
N MET A 137 -5.72 -1.68 -18.46
CA MET A 137 -7.12 -1.24 -18.41
C MET A 137 -7.35 0.00 -19.29
N VAL A 138 -6.46 0.99 -19.24
CA VAL A 138 -6.52 2.21 -20.07
C VAL A 138 -6.45 1.85 -21.56
N ASN A 139 -5.47 1.03 -21.95
CA ASN A 139 -5.28 0.63 -23.35
C ASN A 139 -6.47 -0.17 -23.89
N ALA A 140 -6.98 -1.13 -23.12
CA ALA A 140 -8.14 -1.94 -23.50
C ALA A 140 -9.40 -1.08 -23.64
N TYR A 141 -9.62 -0.13 -22.73
CA TYR A 141 -10.73 0.80 -22.82
C TYR A 141 -10.69 1.63 -24.10
N GLN A 142 -9.52 2.18 -24.44
CA GLN A 142 -9.32 2.95 -25.67
C GLN A 142 -9.53 2.10 -26.94
N ALA A 143 -9.21 0.81 -26.87
CA ALA A 143 -9.45 -0.15 -27.95
C ALA A 143 -10.92 -0.64 -28.00
N LEU A 144 -11.79 -0.21 -27.08
CA LEU A 144 -13.16 -0.68 -26.90
C LEU A 144 -13.24 -2.20 -26.60
N ASP A 145 -12.17 -2.77 -26.06
CA ASP A 145 -12.10 -4.16 -25.61
C ASP A 145 -12.65 -4.27 -24.17
N ILE A 146 -13.95 -4.54 -24.09
CA ILE A 146 -14.67 -4.60 -22.81
C ILE A 146 -14.21 -5.78 -21.95
N GLU A 147 -13.87 -6.91 -22.55
CA GLU A 147 -13.45 -8.11 -21.83
C GLU A 147 -12.10 -7.88 -21.14
N THR A 148 -11.10 -7.43 -21.89
CA THR A 148 -9.79 -7.09 -21.33
C THR A 148 -9.89 -5.95 -20.32
N THR A 149 -10.73 -4.94 -20.56
CA THR A 149 -10.94 -3.84 -19.61
C THR A 149 -11.46 -4.36 -18.26
N ASN A 150 -12.44 -5.26 -18.27
CA ASN A 150 -13.00 -5.83 -17.04
C ASN A 150 -11.99 -6.73 -16.32
N THR A 151 -11.24 -7.53 -17.04
CA THR A 151 -10.19 -8.39 -16.48
C THR A 151 -9.11 -7.54 -15.80
N ALA A 152 -8.57 -6.55 -16.51
CA ALA A 152 -7.54 -5.65 -15.98
C ALA A 152 -8.05 -4.84 -14.76
N ARG A 153 -9.33 -4.47 -14.72
CA ARG A 153 -9.95 -3.80 -13.58
C ARG A 153 -9.96 -4.68 -12.34
N LEU A 154 -10.27 -5.97 -12.49
CA LEU A 154 -10.27 -6.90 -11.34
C LEU A 154 -8.84 -7.18 -10.85
N GLU A 155 -7.89 -7.31 -11.76
CA GLU A 155 -6.47 -7.46 -11.43
C GLU A 155 -5.93 -6.22 -10.71
N LEU A 156 -6.26 -5.04 -11.20
CA LEU A 156 -5.89 -3.77 -10.57
C LEU A 156 -6.44 -3.67 -9.14
N GLN A 157 -7.73 -4.01 -8.93
CA GLN A 157 -8.33 -4.00 -7.61
C GLN A 157 -7.61 -4.97 -6.67
N GLY A 158 -7.36 -6.20 -7.09
CA GLY A 158 -6.62 -7.18 -6.29
C GLY A 158 -5.20 -6.73 -5.97
N ALA A 159 -4.49 -6.12 -6.93
CA ALA A 159 -3.15 -5.59 -6.70
C ALA A 159 -3.15 -4.40 -5.72
N ILE A 160 -4.16 -3.52 -5.76
CA ILE A 160 -4.31 -2.42 -4.80
C ILE A 160 -4.56 -2.96 -3.38
N ASP A 161 -5.44 -3.95 -3.23
CA ASP A 161 -5.73 -4.56 -1.93
C ASP A 161 -4.48 -5.24 -1.33
N ASP A 162 -3.71 -5.94 -2.15
CA ASP A 162 -2.43 -6.55 -1.76
C ASP A 162 -1.38 -5.51 -1.38
N MET A 163 -1.24 -4.44 -2.15
CA MET A 163 -0.34 -3.33 -1.87
C MET A 163 -0.66 -2.66 -0.53
N GLN A 164 -1.93 -2.35 -0.27
CA GLN A 164 -2.37 -1.74 0.99
C GLN A 164 -2.05 -2.63 2.20
N ARG A 165 -2.27 -3.94 2.08
CA ARG A 165 -1.92 -4.90 3.12
C ARG A 165 -0.42 -4.93 3.38
N GLN A 166 0.41 -5.02 2.34
CA GLN A 166 1.87 -5.05 2.47
C GLN A 166 2.42 -3.74 3.04
N MET A 167 1.85 -2.59 2.66
CA MET A 167 2.20 -1.30 3.28
C MET A 167 1.89 -1.28 4.78
N ALA A 168 0.75 -1.80 5.18
CA ALA A 168 0.38 -1.91 6.59
C ALA A 168 1.32 -2.84 7.36
N GLU A 169 1.71 -3.98 6.78
CA GLU A 169 2.68 -4.93 7.35
C GLU A 169 4.07 -4.28 7.54
N LEU A 170 4.50 -3.45 6.60
CA LEU A 170 5.73 -2.66 6.69
C LEU A 170 5.61 -1.44 7.62
N GLY A 171 4.41 -1.14 8.14
CA GLY A 171 4.16 0.00 9.03
C GLY A 171 4.09 1.36 8.32
N LEU A 172 3.91 1.39 7.02
CA LEU A 172 3.73 2.61 6.22
C LEU A 172 2.30 3.15 6.37
N LYS A 173 2.10 4.04 7.33
CA LYS A 173 0.77 4.53 7.73
C LYS A 173 0.23 5.66 6.86
N ARG A 174 1.08 6.33 6.12
CA ARG A 174 0.76 7.55 5.36
C ARG A 174 0.94 7.39 3.86
N CYS A 175 1.12 6.17 3.39
CA CYS A 175 1.24 5.88 1.98
C CYS A 175 -0.13 5.51 1.42
N LEU A 176 -0.56 6.28 0.41
CA LEU A 176 -1.75 6.00 -0.41
C LEU A 176 -3.07 5.98 0.35
N THR A 177 -3.43 7.09 0.94
CA THR A 177 -4.84 7.38 1.20
C THR A 177 -5.46 7.93 -0.09
N PHE A 178 -5.72 7.07 -1.06
CA PHE A 178 -6.64 7.40 -2.15
C PHE A 178 -8.05 7.53 -1.55
N SER A 179 -8.36 8.68 -0.98
CA SER A 179 -9.68 9.03 -0.42
C SER A 179 -10.43 9.96 -1.37
#